data_6937b30c47f8b8aec9cdf79265eba9b7
#
_entry.id   6937b30c47f8b8aec9cdf79265eba9b7
#
_cell.length_a   1.000
_cell.length_b   1.000
_cell.length_c   1.000
_cell.angle_alpha   90.00
_cell.angle_beta   90.00
_cell.angle_gamma   90.00
#
_symmetry.space_group_name_H-M   'P 1'
#
loop_
_entity.id
_entity.type
_entity.pdbx_description
1 polymer ?
#
loop_
_entity_poly.entity_id
_entity_poly.type
_entity_poly.pdbx_seq_one_letter_code
_entity_poly.pdbx_strand_id
1 'polypeptide(L)'
;MIRVAVSGAAGRMGATVCGAVEGAEDMQLTGRADPQLDVALADVLGDADVVVDFSRPDTALANARECVEAGVHCVVGTSGADFSSLEGVGSANVFFGPNFAIGAVLMIEAAKLAAAHMPECEIVELHHDQKLDAPSGTARHTAEVLAEAGANVHEPIHSVRLPGLVAHEEIIFGGVGQTLTIRHDSIDRQSFMPGVLLAVRKVGELERSPTVGLENLL
;
A
#
# COMPACT_ATOMS: atom_id res chain seq x y z
N MET A 1 -15.41 7.70 -16.79
CA MET A 1 -15.63 7.49 -15.34
C MET A 1 -15.27 6.05 -15.06
N ILE A 2 -14.32 5.80 -14.16
CA ILE A 2 -13.84 4.45 -13.83
C ILE A 2 -14.83 3.81 -12.86
N ARG A 3 -15.35 2.64 -13.20
CA ARG A 3 -16.27 1.87 -12.36
C ARG A 3 -15.46 1.03 -11.37
N VAL A 4 -15.66 1.28 -10.09
CA VAL A 4 -14.87 0.67 -9.02
C VAL A 4 -15.76 -0.15 -8.10
N ALA A 5 -15.36 -1.41 -7.85
CA ALA A 5 -15.91 -2.20 -6.76
C ALA A 5 -14.85 -2.37 -5.65
N VAL A 6 -15.31 -2.56 -4.42
CA VAL A 6 -14.44 -2.73 -3.25
C VAL A 6 -14.70 -4.09 -2.60
N SER A 7 -13.64 -4.88 -2.46
CA SER A 7 -13.62 -6.13 -1.70
C SER A 7 -13.10 -5.87 -0.29
N GLY A 8 -13.75 -6.45 0.72
CA GLY A 8 -13.53 -6.11 2.12
C GLY A 8 -14.20 -4.78 2.53
N ALA A 9 -15.29 -4.42 1.86
CA ALA A 9 -15.95 -3.11 1.94
C ALA A 9 -16.50 -2.75 3.33
N ALA A 10 -16.85 -3.73 4.16
CA ALA A 10 -17.30 -3.51 5.54
C ALA A 10 -16.14 -3.30 6.52
N GLY A 11 -14.90 -3.62 6.11
CA GLY A 11 -13.69 -3.39 6.91
C GLY A 11 -13.33 -1.90 7.02
N ARG A 12 -12.49 -1.57 8.01
CA ARG A 12 -12.04 -0.18 8.25
C ARG A 12 -11.41 0.48 7.02
N MET A 13 -10.52 -0.23 6.31
CA MET A 13 -9.90 0.30 5.08
C MET A 13 -10.89 0.30 3.93
N GLY A 14 -11.63 -0.79 3.70
CA GLY A 14 -12.61 -0.88 2.62
C GLY A 14 -13.67 0.22 2.68
N ALA A 15 -14.21 0.51 3.87
CA ALA A 15 -15.16 1.61 4.06
C ALA A 15 -14.53 2.99 3.74
N THR A 16 -13.26 3.21 4.10
CA THR A 16 -12.54 4.45 3.75
C THR A 16 -12.34 4.56 2.23
N VAL A 17 -12.00 3.45 1.55
CA VAL A 17 -11.88 3.39 0.08
C VAL A 17 -13.21 3.69 -0.59
N CYS A 18 -14.32 3.08 -0.12
CA CYS A 18 -15.65 3.39 -0.65
C CYS A 18 -15.94 4.90 -0.62
N GLY A 19 -15.71 5.55 0.54
CA GLY A 19 -15.90 7.00 0.67
C GLY A 19 -14.98 7.82 -0.23
N ALA A 20 -13.73 7.40 -0.43
CA ALA A 20 -12.79 8.08 -1.31
C ALA A 20 -13.20 7.96 -2.79
N VAL A 21 -13.66 6.79 -3.21
CA VAL A 21 -14.17 6.57 -4.58
C VAL A 21 -15.43 7.38 -4.83
N GLU A 22 -16.38 7.42 -3.87
CA GLU A 22 -17.59 8.23 -3.96
C GLU A 22 -17.32 9.74 -4.02
N GLY A 23 -16.21 10.19 -3.43
CA GLY A 23 -15.76 11.58 -3.46
C GLY A 23 -14.96 11.97 -4.71
N ALA A 24 -14.56 11.02 -5.55
CA ALA A 24 -13.75 11.27 -6.73
C ALA A 24 -14.62 11.55 -7.96
N GLU A 25 -14.39 12.69 -8.65
CA GLU A 25 -15.20 13.11 -9.80
C GLU A 25 -15.09 12.20 -11.03
N ASP A 26 -13.99 11.45 -11.14
CA ASP A 26 -13.65 10.57 -12.27
C ASP A 26 -13.97 9.10 -12.01
N MET A 27 -14.53 8.77 -10.84
CA MET A 27 -14.83 7.39 -10.43
C MET A 27 -16.30 7.22 -10.05
N GLN A 28 -16.77 5.97 -10.11
CA GLN A 28 -18.09 5.56 -9.64
C GLN A 28 -17.96 4.28 -8.83
N LEU A 29 -18.45 4.28 -7.59
CA LEU A 29 -18.55 3.06 -6.80
C LEU A 29 -19.73 2.22 -7.31
N THR A 30 -19.45 1.02 -7.85
CA THR A 30 -20.44 0.13 -8.45
C THR A 30 -20.76 -1.09 -7.58
N GLY A 31 -19.88 -1.44 -6.63
CA GLY A 31 -20.11 -2.60 -5.79
C GLY A 31 -19.34 -2.56 -4.47
N ARG A 32 -19.92 -3.21 -3.45
CA ARG A 32 -19.31 -3.41 -2.12
C ARG A 32 -19.41 -4.90 -1.77
N ALA A 33 -18.31 -5.63 -2.00
CA ALA A 33 -18.24 -7.05 -1.68
C ALA A 33 -17.65 -7.25 -0.28
N ASP A 34 -18.37 -7.95 0.57
CA ASP A 34 -17.92 -8.34 1.92
C ASP A 34 -18.85 -9.42 2.48
N PRO A 35 -18.35 -10.46 3.14
CA PRO A 35 -19.19 -11.46 3.80
C PRO A 35 -20.16 -10.88 4.85
N GLN A 36 -19.81 -9.75 5.49
CA GLN A 36 -20.69 -9.08 6.45
C GLN A 36 -21.89 -8.38 5.77
N LEU A 37 -21.82 -8.17 4.44
CA LEU A 37 -22.86 -7.57 3.63
C LEU A 37 -23.65 -8.65 2.85
N ASP A 38 -23.31 -9.93 3.00
CA ASP A 38 -23.83 -11.04 2.19
C ASP A 38 -23.65 -10.83 0.67
N VAL A 39 -22.56 -10.13 0.26
CA VAL A 39 -22.22 -9.85 -1.14
C VAL A 39 -20.88 -10.50 -1.46
N ALA A 40 -20.89 -11.44 -2.40
CA ALA A 40 -19.68 -12.07 -2.91
C ALA A 40 -18.94 -11.17 -3.91
N LEU A 41 -17.63 -11.39 -4.10
CA LEU A 41 -16.86 -10.67 -5.11
C LEU A 41 -17.43 -10.85 -6.52
N ALA A 42 -17.81 -12.10 -6.87
CA ALA A 42 -18.43 -12.42 -8.16
C ALA A 42 -19.67 -11.58 -8.49
N ASP A 43 -20.46 -11.18 -7.47
CA ASP A 43 -21.69 -10.41 -7.65
C ASP A 43 -21.44 -8.98 -8.16
N VAL A 44 -20.22 -8.46 -7.98
CA VAL A 44 -19.86 -7.06 -8.31
C VAL A 44 -18.90 -6.93 -9.49
N LEU A 45 -18.31 -8.04 -9.97
CA LEU A 45 -17.32 -7.99 -11.04
C LEU A 45 -17.89 -7.49 -12.37
N GLY A 46 -19.12 -7.88 -12.70
CA GLY A 46 -19.75 -7.56 -14.01
C GLY A 46 -19.93 -6.05 -14.27
N ASP A 47 -19.95 -5.25 -13.22
CA ASP A 47 -20.17 -3.81 -13.29
C ASP A 47 -18.91 -2.99 -12.98
N ALA A 48 -17.74 -3.63 -12.77
CA ALA A 48 -16.51 -2.98 -12.38
C ALA A 48 -15.47 -3.00 -13.50
N ASP A 49 -14.71 -1.90 -13.64
CA ASP A 49 -13.48 -1.84 -14.42
C ASP A 49 -12.27 -2.21 -13.52
N VAL A 50 -12.35 -1.83 -12.25
CA VAL A 50 -11.31 -2.06 -11.24
C VAL A 50 -11.93 -2.53 -9.93
N VAL A 51 -11.35 -3.55 -9.31
CA VAL A 51 -11.62 -3.94 -7.92
C VAL A 51 -10.48 -3.43 -7.04
N VAL A 52 -10.83 -2.79 -5.91
CA VAL A 52 -9.88 -2.48 -4.83
C VAL A 52 -10.07 -3.48 -3.70
N ASP A 53 -9.04 -4.30 -3.43
CA ASP A 53 -9.09 -5.35 -2.41
C ASP A 53 -8.37 -4.94 -1.11
N PHE A 54 -9.13 -4.79 -0.03
CA PHE A 54 -8.68 -4.69 1.35
C PHE A 54 -9.34 -5.76 2.23
N SER A 55 -9.37 -6.99 1.73
CA SER A 55 -9.95 -8.15 2.39
C SER A 55 -9.00 -8.74 3.45
N ARG A 56 -8.63 -10.00 3.32
CA ARG A 56 -7.77 -10.73 4.24
C ARG A 56 -6.61 -11.40 3.51
N PRO A 57 -5.47 -11.63 4.18
CA PRO A 57 -4.30 -12.27 3.56
C PRO A 57 -4.58 -13.64 2.94
N ASP A 58 -5.49 -14.41 3.55
CA ASP A 58 -5.88 -15.75 3.10
C ASP A 58 -6.82 -15.76 1.88
N THR A 59 -7.42 -14.63 1.53
CA THR A 59 -8.36 -14.50 0.40
C THR A 59 -7.86 -13.60 -0.72
N ALA A 60 -6.95 -12.67 -0.44
CA ALA A 60 -6.52 -11.63 -1.38
C ALA A 60 -5.98 -12.18 -2.72
N LEU A 61 -5.19 -13.27 -2.68
CA LEU A 61 -4.67 -13.89 -3.90
C LEU A 61 -5.80 -14.50 -4.75
N ALA A 62 -6.76 -15.18 -4.11
CA ALA A 62 -7.90 -15.79 -4.81
C ALA A 62 -8.80 -14.69 -5.41
N ASN A 63 -9.04 -13.61 -4.67
CA ASN A 63 -9.81 -12.46 -5.15
C ASN A 63 -9.14 -11.79 -6.35
N ALA A 64 -7.83 -11.54 -6.29
CA ALA A 64 -7.08 -10.95 -7.39
C ALA A 64 -7.12 -11.84 -8.63
N ARG A 65 -7.01 -13.18 -8.47
CA ARG A 65 -7.14 -14.15 -9.57
C ARG A 65 -8.52 -14.09 -10.20
N GLU A 66 -9.58 -14.10 -9.40
CA GLU A 66 -10.97 -14.02 -9.87
C GLU A 66 -11.20 -12.74 -10.68
N CYS A 67 -10.66 -11.59 -10.22
CA CYS A 67 -10.73 -10.33 -10.96
C CYS A 67 -10.08 -10.44 -12.34
N VAL A 68 -8.82 -10.88 -12.43
CA VAL A 68 -8.11 -10.90 -13.73
C VAL A 68 -8.65 -11.93 -14.69
N GLU A 69 -9.18 -13.06 -14.19
CA GLU A 69 -9.88 -14.07 -15.01
C GLU A 69 -11.21 -13.54 -15.55
N ALA A 70 -11.88 -12.65 -14.81
CA ALA A 70 -13.07 -11.93 -15.27
C ALA A 70 -12.76 -10.72 -16.16
N GLY A 71 -11.47 -10.39 -16.40
CA GLY A 71 -11.05 -9.22 -17.19
C GLY A 71 -11.16 -7.88 -16.44
N VAL A 72 -11.23 -7.91 -15.12
CA VAL A 72 -11.33 -6.75 -14.23
C VAL A 72 -9.96 -6.50 -13.59
N HIS A 73 -9.47 -5.26 -13.64
CA HIS A 73 -8.21 -4.91 -12.97
C HIS A 73 -8.33 -5.00 -11.45
N CYS A 74 -7.24 -5.31 -10.77
CA CYS A 74 -7.24 -5.45 -9.31
C CYS A 74 -6.14 -4.61 -8.65
N VAL A 75 -6.53 -3.74 -7.72
CA VAL A 75 -5.63 -2.99 -6.84
C VAL A 75 -5.70 -3.61 -5.46
N VAL A 76 -4.61 -4.23 -5.02
CA VAL A 76 -4.57 -4.97 -3.75
C VAL A 76 -3.79 -4.19 -2.70
N GLY A 77 -4.43 -3.96 -1.55
CA GLY A 77 -3.80 -3.37 -0.37
C GLY A 77 -3.66 -4.36 0.80
N THR A 78 -4.11 -5.58 0.62
CA THR A 78 -3.99 -6.64 1.63
C THR A 78 -2.59 -7.24 1.58
N SER A 79 -1.80 -7.05 2.64
CA SER A 79 -0.44 -7.59 2.75
C SER A 79 -0.42 -9.07 3.16
N GLY A 80 0.70 -9.75 2.89
CA GLY A 80 0.96 -11.12 3.34
C GLY A 80 0.65 -12.20 2.30
N ALA A 81 0.31 -11.85 1.05
CA ALA A 81 0.18 -12.77 -0.07
C ALA A 81 1.25 -12.49 -1.13
N ASP A 82 1.67 -13.54 -1.83
CA ASP A 82 2.52 -13.46 -3.01
C ASP A 82 1.64 -13.52 -4.28
N PHE A 83 1.72 -12.49 -5.10
CA PHE A 83 0.94 -12.36 -6.33
C PHE A 83 1.71 -12.79 -7.59
N SER A 84 2.97 -13.24 -7.48
CA SER A 84 3.82 -13.65 -8.62
C SER A 84 3.17 -14.73 -9.49
N SER A 85 2.36 -15.62 -8.88
CA SER A 85 1.61 -16.66 -9.59
C SER A 85 0.50 -16.15 -10.50
N LEU A 86 0.24 -14.84 -10.52
CA LEU A 86 -0.71 -14.19 -11.42
C LEU A 86 -0.05 -13.62 -12.69
N GLU A 87 1.26 -13.75 -12.84
CA GLU A 87 1.94 -13.34 -14.07
C GLU A 87 1.39 -14.08 -15.28
N GLY A 88 0.90 -13.33 -16.27
CA GLY A 88 0.30 -13.88 -17.49
C GLY A 88 -1.10 -14.52 -17.30
N VAL A 89 -1.72 -14.35 -16.16
CA VAL A 89 -3.10 -14.83 -15.90
C VAL A 89 -4.10 -13.76 -16.30
N GLY A 90 -5.08 -14.16 -17.14
CA GLY A 90 -6.16 -13.26 -17.57
C GLY A 90 -5.69 -12.16 -18.52
N SER A 91 -6.55 -11.16 -18.73
CA SER A 91 -6.30 -10.02 -19.63
C SER A 91 -6.24 -8.67 -18.90
N ALA A 92 -6.40 -8.69 -17.58
CA ALA A 92 -6.40 -7.52 -16.73
C ALA A 92 -5.16 -7.48 -15.83
N ASN A 93 -4.85 -6.31 -15.28
CA ASN A 93 -3.65 -6.09 -14.49
C ASN A 93 -3.93 -6.19 -12.99
N VAL A 94 -2.93 -6.64 -12.24
CA VAL A 94 -2.86 -6.59 -10.78
C VAL A 94 -1.80 -5.57 -10.35
N PHE A 95 -2.18 -4.69 -9.46
CA PHE A 95 -1.26 -3.83 -8.72
C PHE A 95 -1.33 -4.18 -7.24
N PHE A 96 -0.19 -4.45 -6.62
CA PHE A 96 -0.09 -4.64 -5.18
C PHE A 96 0.67 -3.49 -4.54
N GLY A 97 -0.01 -2.76 -3.65
CA GLY A 97 0.58 -1.70 -2.83
C GLY A 97 0.78 -2.15 -1.38
N PRO A 98 2.02 -2.51 -0.95
CA PRO A 98 2.28 -2.76 0.46
C PRO A 98 2.08 -1.51 1.33
N ASN A 99 2.18 -0.33 0.72
CA ASN A 99 1.89 0.97 1.32
C ASN A 99 1.32 1.93 0.27
N PHE A 100 0.18 2.56 0.56
CA PHE A 100 -0.48 3.54 -0.30
C PHE A 100 -0.27 4.99 0.16
N ALA A 101 0.48 5.23 1.23
CA ALA A 101 0.82 6.59 1.65
C ALA A 101 1.89 7.18 0.73
N ILE A 102 1.51 8.07 -0.18
CA ILE A 102 2.43 8.71 -1.13
C ILE A 102 3.61 9.36 -0.38
N GLY A 103 3.33 10.02 0.75
CA GLY A 103 4.40 10.62 1.56
C GLY A 103 5.40 9.63 2.11
N ALA A 104 4.99 8.39 2.47
CA ALA A 104 5.91 7.35 2.92
C ALA A 104 6.81 6.86 1.77
N VAL A 105 6.25 6.71 0.58
CA VAL A 105 7.02 6.33 -0.62
C VAL A 105 8.04 7.42 -0.97
N LEU A 106 7.61 8.69 -0.99
CA LEU A 106 8.51 9.81 -1.24
C LEU A 106 9.59 9.95 -0.16
N MET A 107 9.27 9.65 1.11
CA MET A 107 10.25 9.59 2.19
C MET A 107 11.35 8.58 1.88
N ILE A 108 10.98 7.36 1.48
CA ILE A 108 11.93 6.29 1.14
C ILE A 108 12.78 6.70 -0.07
N GLU A 109 12.19 7.24 -1.13
CA GLU A 109 12.93 7.69 -2.31
C GLU A 109 13.91 8.83 -1.99
N ALA A 110 13.51 9.80 -1.17
CA ALA A 110 14.40 10.85 -0.69
C ALA A 110 15.52 10.28 0.21
N ALA A 111 15.22 9.28 1.03
CA ALA A 111 16.20 8.61 1.88
C ALA A 111 17.24 7.82 1.06
N LYS A 112 16.85 7.17 -0.03
CA LYS A 112 17.80 6.53 -0.98
C LYS A 112 18.81 7.54 -1.54
N LEU A 113 18.33 8.73 -1.90
CA LEU A 113 19.22 9.80 -2.36
C LEU A 113 20.18 10.26 -1.25
N ALA A 114 19.70 10.38 -0.02
CA ALA A 114 20.52 10.75 1.13
C ALA A 114 21.56 9.68 1.45
N ALA A 115 21.21 8.40 1.39
CA ALA A 115 22.09 7.26 1.67
C ALA A 115 23.39 7.26 0.84
N ALA A 116 23.31 7.71 -0.42
CA ALA A 116 24.48 7.82 -1.30
C ALA A 116 25.57 8.82 -0.79
N HIS A 117 25.19 9.74 0.10
CA HIS A 117 26.08 10.80 0.61
C HIS A 117 26.27 10.75 2.13
N MET A 118 25.35 10.12 2.85
CA MET A 118 25.33 9.97 4.31
C MET A 118 24.95 8.51 4.65
N PRO A 119 25.88 7.56 4.56
CA PRO A 119 25.54 6.14 4.62
C PRO A 119 25.11 5.65 6.01
N GLU A 120 25.46 6.33 7.10
CA GLU A 120 25.13 5.90 8.44
C GLU A 120 23.71 6.36 8.82
N CYS A 121 22.79 5.43 9.09
CA CYS A 121 21.43 5.79 9.46
C CYS A 121 20.79 4.86 10.48
N GLU A 122 19.81 5.39 11.19
CA GLU A 122 18.88 4.67 12.08
C GLU A 122 17.43 4.93 11.66
N ILE A 123 16.54 3.97 11.98
CA ILE A 123 15.12 4.05 11.68
C ILE A 123 14.34 3.99 12.99
N VAL A 124 13.37 4.91 13.13
CA VAL A 124 12.39 4.94 14.22
C VAL A 124 10.99 4.83 13.63
N GLU A 125 10.24 3.79 13.99
CA GLU A 125 8.85 3.64 13.57
C GLU A 125 7.91 3.75 14.77
N LEU A 126 6.78 4.42 14.57
CA LEU A 126 5.85 4.71 15.66
C LEU A 126 4.42 4.32 15.22
N HIS A 127 3.79 3.43 15.96
CA HIS A 127 2.43 2.95 15.67
C HIS A 127 1.56 2.94 16.92
N HIS A 128 0.27 2.72 16.66
CA HIS A 128 -0.70 2.52 17.76
C HIS A 128 -0.32 1.32 18.64
N ASP A 129 -0.74 1.35 19.87
CA ASP A 129 -0.42 0.36 20.92
C ASP A 129 -0.93 -1.06 20.63
N GLN A 130 -1.91 -1.22 19.73
CA GLN A 130 -2.46 -2.52 19.33
C GLN A 130 -1.71 -3.19 18.16
N LYS A 131 -0.66 -2.56 17.62
CA LYS A 131 0.16 -3.19 16.57
C LYS A 131 1.08 -4.23 17.19
N LEU A 132 0.92 -5.50 16.75
CA LEU A 132 1.61 -6.65 17.35
C LEU A 132 3.03 -6.84 16.83
N ASP A 133 3.25 -6.61 15.55
CA ASP A 133 4.57 -6.74 14.93
C ASP A 133 5.46 -5.53 15.27
N ALA A 134 6.71 -5.80 15.61
CA ALA A 134 7.78 -4.83 15.82
C ALA A 134 9.11 -5.44 15.34
N PRO A 135 9.88 -4.74 14.48
CA PRO A 135 9.49 -3.55 13.76
C PRO A 135 8.36 -3.79 12.73
N SER A 136 7.74 -2.71 12.23
CA SER A 136 6.69 -2.79 11.23
C SER A 136 7.21 -3.37 9.90
N GLY A 137 6.29 -3.93 9.07
CA GLY A 137 6.66 -4.40 7.73
C GLY A 137 7.26 -3.29 6.85
N THR A 138 6.70 -2.06 6.94
CA THR A 138 7.24 -0.90 6.21
C THR A 138 8.65 -0.56 6.66
N ALA A 139 8.92 -0.49 7.95
CA ALA A 139 10.24 -0.14 8.45
C ALA A 139 11.32 -1.20 8.10
N ARG A 140 10.96 -2.48 8.10
CA ARG A 140 11.85 -3.55 7.59
C ARG A 140 12.16 -3.36 6.11
N HIS A 141 11.13 -3.11 5.31
CA HIS A 141 11.30 -2.83 3.88
C HIS A 141 12.15 -1.57 3.64
N THR A 142 11.93 -0.50 4.40
CA THR A 142 12.76 0.71 4.35
C THR A 142 14.23 0.38 4.62
N ALA A 143 14.53 -0.42 5.65
CA ALA A 143 15.89 -0.83 5.98
C ALA A 143 16.54 -1.63 4.84
N GLU A 144 15.81 -2.57 4.23
CA GLU A 144 16.29 -3.36 3.09
C GLU A 144 16.61 -2.45 1.89
N VAL A 145 15.70 -1.57 1.52
CA VAL A 145 15.87 -0.64 0.39
C VAL A 145 17.04 0.32 0.61
N LEU A 146 17.21 0.82 1.84
CA LEU A 146 18.34 1.71 2.17
C LEU A 146 19.67 0.96 2.17
N ALA A 147 19.70 -0.28 2.66
CA ALA A 147 20.90 -1.12 2.59
C ALA A 147 21.30 -1.41 1.13
N GLU A 148 20.34 -1.71 0.25
CA GLU A 148 20.56 -1.86 -1.19
C GLU A 148 21.06 -0.56 -1.85
N ALA A 149 20.63 0.60 -1.35
CA ALA A 149 21.12 1.91 -1.78
C ALA A 149 22.49 2.28 -1.19
N GLY A 150 23.11 1.39 -0.38
CA GLY A 150 24.46 1.57 0.17
C GLY A 150 24.49 2.17 1.58
N ALA A 151 23.34 2.28 2.26
CA ALA A 151 23.33 2.70 3.66
C ALA A 151 23.77 1.58 4.61
N ASN A 152 24.45 1.97 5.68
CA ASN A 152 24.67 1.16 6.87
C ASN A 152 23.54 1.47 7.86
N VAL A 153 22.48 0.67 7.81
CA VAL A 153 21.34 0.81 8.71
C VAL A 153 21.69 0.19 10.05
N HIS A 154 21.77 1.01 11.10
CA HIS A 154 22.10 0.55 12.44
C HIS A 154 20.92 -0.18 13.06
N GLU A 155 21.19 -1.32 13.66
CA GLU A 155 20.21 -2.12 14.39
C GLU A 155 20.25 -1.82 15.92
N PRO A 156 19.14 -1.92 16.63
CA PRO A 156 17.82 -2.35 16.13
C PRO A 156 17.03 -1.20 15.52
N ILE A 157 16.08 -1.49 14.59
CA ILE A 157 15.04 -0.52 14.23
C ILE A 157 14.22 -0.21 15.50
N HIS A 158 14.08 1.05 15.84
CA HIS A 158 13.39 1.49 17.04
C HIS A 158 11.86 1.51 16.82
N SER A 159 11.14 0.77 17.67
CA SER A 159 9.69 0.64 17.56
C SER A 159 8.99 1.30 18.76
N VAL A 160 8.19 2.32 18.50
CA VAL A 160 7.35 2.98 19.49
C VAL A 160 5.91 2.54 19.36
N ARG A 161 5.24 2.22 20.48
CA ARG A 161 3.83 1.80 20.55
C ARG A 161 3.11 2.65 21.59
N LEU A 162 2.25 3.58 21.11
CA LEU A 162 1.49 4.49 21.97
C LEU A 162 0.06 4.71 21.46
N PRO A 163 -0.93 4.87 22.35
CA PRO A 163 -2.25 5.34 21.96
C PRO A 163 -2.17 6.71 21.26
N GLY A 164 -3.01 6.91 20.25
CA GLY A 164 -3.05 8.15 19.47
C GLY A 164 -2.13 8.19 18.24
N LEU A 165 -1.18 7.27 18.14
CA LEU A 165 -0.38 7.09 16.91
C LEU A 165 -1.18 6.28 15.87
N VAL A 166 -0.87 6.49 14.57
CA VAL A 166 -1.40 5.68 13.49
C VAL A 166 -0.28 4.89 12.83
N ALA A 167 0.52 5.54 11.98
CA ALA A 167 1.70 4.96 11.35
C ALA A 167 2.68 6.09 10.99
N HIS A 168 3.82 6.10 11.61
CA HIS A 168 4.85 7.11 11.42
C HIS A 168 6.19 6.43 11.25
N GLU A 169 7.07 7.04 10.46
CA GLU A 169 8.43 6.56 10.29
C GLU A 169 9.39 7.74 10.13
N GLU A 170 10.54 7.64 10.77
CA GLU A 170 11.61 8.63 10.77
C GLU A 170 12.93 7.93 10.46
N ILE A 171 13.65 8.44 9.47
CA ILE A 171 14.97 7.98 9.06
C ILE A 171 15.95 9.08 9.42
N ILE A 172 16.93 8.76 10.28
CA ILE A 172 17.93 9.70 10.79
C ILE A 172 19.28 9.31 10.21
N PHE A 173 19.82 10.15 9.35
CA PHE A 173 21.18 10.03 8.82
C PHE A 173 22.17 10.81 9.66
N GLY A 174 23.31 10.21 9.97
CA GLY A 174 24.40 10.80 10.74
C GLY A 174 25.63 11.10 9.89
N GLY A 175 26.30 12.22 10.19
CA GLY A 175 27.60 12.60 9.59
C GLY A 175 28.40 13.49 10.52
N VAL A 176 29.65 13.76 10.19
CA VAL A 176 30.52 14.61 11.04
C VAL A 176 29.91 15.99 11.22
N GLY A 177 29.49 16.30 12.44
CA GLY A 177 28.95 17.59 12.82
C GLY A 177 27.53 17.90 12.29
N GLN A 178 26.80 16.90 11.75
CA GLN A 178 25.47 17.08 11.19
C GLN A 178 24.62 15.83 11.27
N THR A 179 23.30 16.03 11.26
CA THR A 179 22.29 14.98 11.02
C THR A 179 21.32 15.46 9.97
N LEU A 180 20.72 14.52 9.22
CA LEU A 180 19.58 14.75 8.34
C LEU A 180 18.45 13.82 8.78
N THR A 181 17.27 14.36 9.04
CA THR A 181 16.08 13.57 9.38
C THR A 181 15.04 13.72 8.29
N ILE A 182 14.54 12.60 7.81
CA ILE A 182 13.41 12.54 6.87
C ILE A 182 12.29 11.77 7.57
N ARG A 183 11.10 12.36 7.65
CA ARG A 183 9.99 11.82 8.41
C ARG A 183 8.68 11.89 7.64
N HIS A 184 7.88 10.84 7.79
CA HIS A 184 6.50 10.79 7.33
C HIS A 184 5.57 10.41 8.47
N ASP A 185 4.44 11.11 8.58
CA ASP A 185 3.39 10.86 9.57
C ASP A 185 2.04 10.59 8.88
N SER A 186 1.53 9.37 9.00
CA SER A 186 0.12 9.07 8.72
C SER A 186 -0.70 9.36 9.98
N ILE A 187 -1.49 10.41 9.94
CA ILE A 187 -2.30 10.85 11.09
C ILE A 187 -3.66 10.14 11.10
N ASP A 188 -4.13 9.74 9.91
CA ASP A 188 -5.44 9.17 9.68
C ASP A 188 -5.35 8.19 8.49
N ARG A 189 -6.30 7.24 8.39
CA ARG A 189 -6.35 6.27 7.26
C ARG A 189 -6.63 6.93 5.91
N GLN A 190 -7.16 8.13 5.90
CA GLN A 190 -7.35 8.89 4.66
C GLN A 190 -6.02 9.24 3.97
N SER A 191 -4.89 9.23 4.70
CA SER A 191 -3.55 9.42 4.13
C SER A 191 -3.19 8.40 3.04
N PHE A 192 -3.83 7.23 3.03
CA PHE A 192 -3.62 6.20 2.02
C PHE A 192 -4.48 6.41 0.76
N MET A 193 -5.57 7.17 0.85
CA MET A 193 -6.54 7.28 -0.23
C MET A 193 -6.00 7.92 -1.50
N PRO A 194 -5.18 8.97 -1.46
CA PRO A 194 -4.56 9.50 -2.68
C PRO A 194 -3.78 8.46 -3.48
N GLY A 195 -3.04 7.57 -2.80
CA GLY A 195 -2.30 6.49 -3.46
C GLY A 195 -3.22 5.38 -3.98
N VAL A 196 -4.29 5.03 -3.26
CA VAL A 196 -5.29 4.06 -3.75
C VAL A 196 -5.95 4.58 -5.02
N LEU A 197 -6.42 5.83 -5.03
CA LEU A 197 -7.06 6.43 -6.20
C LEU A 197 -6.07 6.59 -7.38
N LEU A 198 -4.80 6.88 -7.09
CA LEU A 198 -3.75 6.88 -8.12
C LEU A 198 -3.60 5.49 -8.75
N ALA A 199 -3.55 4.43 -7.93
CA ALA A 199 -3.44 3.07 -8.42
C ALA A 199 -4.67 2.66 -9.25
N VAL A 200 -5.88 3.02 -8.83
CA VAL A 200 -7.11 2.79 -9.61
C VAL A 200 -7.03 3.44 -10.99
N ARG A 201 -6.49 4.68 -11.09
CA ARG A 201 -6.35 5.38 -12.38
C ARG A 201 -5.35 4.73 -13.30
N LYS A 202 -4.25 4.18 -12.73
CA LYS A 202 -3.09 3.72 -13.50
C LYS A 202 -3.02 2.21 -13.71
N VAL A 203 -3.76 1.40 -12.94
CA VAL A 203 -3.66 -0.06 -13.03
C VAL A 203 -3.91 -0.61 -14.45
N GLY A 204 -4.84 0.00 -15.20
CA GLY A 204 -5.12 -0.40 -16.58
C GLY A 204 -3.99 -0.12 -17.58
N GLU A 205 -3.06 0.77 -17.24
CA GLU A 205 -1.96 1.23 -18.11
C GLU A 205 -0.63 0.51 -17.81
N LEU A 206 -0.61 -0.41 -16.84
CA LEU A 206 0.61 -1.11 -16.43
C LEU A 206 1.15 -2.00 -17.55
N GLU A 207 2.44 -1.88 -17.86
CA GLU A 207 3.15 -2.72 -18.83
C GLU A 207 3.44 -4.13 -18.29
N ARG A 208 3.45 -4.30 -16.96
CA ARG A 208 3.69 -5.58 -16.29
C ARG A 208 2.61 -5.85 -15.25
N SER A 209 2.25 -7.10 -15.11
CA SER A 209 1.28 -7.57 -14.11
C SER A 209 1.73 -8.92 -13.55
N PRO A 210 1.79 -9.08 -12.23
CA PRO A 210 1.59 -8.07 -11.20
C PRO A 210 2.68 -7.00 -11.11
N THR A 211 2.30 -5.76 -10.81
CA THR A 211 3.23 -4.67 -10.42
C THR A 211 3.14 -4.44 -8.92
N VAL A 212 4.28 -4.30 -8.26
CA VAL A 212 4.38 -4.12 -6.80
C VAL A 212 5.04 -2.78 -6.49
N GLY A 213 4.45 -2.04 -5.53
CA GLY A 213 5.02 -0.80 -5.02
C GLY A 213 4.50 0.46 -5.70
N LEU A 214 4.06 1.43 -4.88
CA LEU A 214 3.44 2.67 -5.36
C LEU A 214 4.45 3.57 -6.10
N GLU A 215 5.75 3.42 -5.86
CA GLU A 215 6.85 4.09 -6.56
C GLU A 215 6.81 3.85 -8.08
N ASN A 216 6.28 2.71 -8.51
CA ASN A 216 6.13 2.39 -9.95
C ASN A 216 4.96 3.13 -10.61
N LEU A 217 4.18 3.89 -9.84
CA LEU A 217 3.06 4.69 -10.32
C LEU A 217 3.31 6.20 -10.21
N LEU A 218 4.38 6.63 -9.50
CA LEU A 218 4.74 8.03 -9.35
C LEU A 218 5.60 8.49 -10.53
#